data_5813db9e72de87c9aafc871fbc3142ac
#
_entry.id   5813db9e72de87c9aafc871fbc3142ac
#
_cell.length_a   1.000
_cell.length_b   1.000
_cell.length_c   1.000
_cell.angle_alpha   90.00
_cell.angle_beta   90.00
_cell.angle_gamma   90.00
#
_symmetry.space_group_name_H-M   'P 1'
#
loop_
_entity.id
_entity.type
_entity.pdbx_description
1 polymer ?
#
loop_
_entity_poly.entity_id
_entity_poly.type
_entity_poly.pdbx_seq_one_letter_code
_entity_poly.pdbx_strand_id
1 'polypeptide(L)'
;NVRAAMDAAKHPALLMVDTISSLGSVPYHHDAWGVDVTVSGSQKGLMLPPGLGFNAISNKALQVSKSNGLSRSYWDWQAMIANNESGYFPYTPATNLLYGLQESLTMLSEEGLDKVFSRHDRMAEATRRAVQAWGLEVLCNNPDEYSSVLTGVMMPDGVDADEVRKVILDNFDMSLGTGLGKMKGRIFRIGHLGEINELTLIGALAGVEMGLSLAHVPHQKGGVAQAMSYLTATVEG
;
A
#
# COMPACT_ATOMS: atom_id res chain seq x y z
N ASN A 1 -19.74 4.87 0.42
CA ASN A 1 -20.49 5.39 -0.74
C ASN A 1 -20.89 4.28 -1.74
N VAL A 2 -19.96 3.37 -2.17
CA VAL A 2 -20.25 2.30 -3.16
C VAL A 2 -21.35 1.37 -2.64
N ARG A 3 -21.26 0.88 -1.39
CA ARG A 3 -22.28 -0.01 -0.81
C ARG A 3 -23.67 0.66 -0.80
N ALA A 4 -23.76 1.90 -0.37
CA ALA A 4 -25.02 2.65 -0.36
C ALA A 4 -25.64 2.81 -1.77
N ALA A 5 -24.79 3.05 -2.80
CA ALA A 5 -25.26 3.12 -4.18
C ALA A 5 -25.79 1.76 -4.69
N MET A 6 -25.08 0.66 -4.37
CA MET A 6 -25.53 -0.70 -4.71
C MET A 6 -26.86 -1.05 -4.04
N ASP A 7 -27.03 -0.67 -2.77
CA ASP A 7 -28.26 -0.92 -2.01
C ASP A 7 -29.43 -0.10 -2.57
N ALA A 8 -29.21 1.17 -2.87
CA ALA A 8 -30.22 2.04 -3.49
C ALA A 8 -30.67 1.48 -4.86
N ALA A 9 -29.74 0.94 -5.63
CA ALA A 9 -30.02 0.29 -6.91
C ALA A 9 -30.57 -1.13 -6.76
N LYS A 10 -30.65 -1.69 -5.55
CA LYS A 10 -30.96 -3.11 -5.28
C LYS A 10 -30.12 -4.06 -6.14
N HIS A 11 -28.84 -3.71 -6.33
CA HIS A 11 -27.94 -4.43 -7.22
C HIS A 11 -27.50 -5.76 -6.60
N PRO A 12 -27.63 -6.92 -7.30
CA PRO A 12 -27.38 -8.25 -6.71
C PRO A 12 -25.88 -8.59 -6.57
N ALA A 13 -24.98 -7.85 -7.18
CA ALA A 13 -23.54 -8.15 -7.16
C ALA A 13 -22.97 -8.16 -5.74
N LEU A 14 -21.87 -8.90 -5.59
CA LEU A 14 -21.02 -8.82 -4.41
C LEU A 14 -20.14 -7.57 -4.50
N LEU A 15 -19.94 -6.90 -3.36
CA LEU A 15 -18.92 -5.84 -3.25
C LEU A 15 -17.59 -6.49 -2.88
N MET A 16 -16.64 -6.44 -3.82
CA MET A 16 -15.27 -6.92 -3.59
C MET A 16 -14.33 -5.73 -3.47
N VAL A 17 -13.44 -5.75 -2.49
CA VAL A 17 -12.47 -4.67 -2.24
C VAL A 17 -11.07 -5.26 -2.17
N ASP A 18 -10.18 -4.70 -2.98
CA ASP A 18 -8.74 -4.95 -2.93
C ASP A 18 -8.12 -4.01 -1.89
N THR A 19 -7.57 -4.60 -0.83
CA THR A 19 -6.87 -3.90 0.24
C THR A 19 -5.38 -4.27 0.29
N ILE A 20 -4.83 -4.79 -0.80
CA ILE A 20 -3.44 -5.26 -0.85
C ILE A 20 -2.48 -4.19 -0.33
N SER A 21 -2.67 -2.94 -0.73
CA SER A 21 -1.77 -1.84 -0.35
C SER A 21 -2.22 -1.07 0.90
N SER A 22 -3.46 -1.23 1.36
CA SER A 22 -4.04 -0.40 2.41
C SER A 22 -4.22 -1.11 3.76
N LEU A 23 -4.40 -2.44 3.77
CA LEU A 23 -4.61 -3.18 5.01
C LEU A 23 -3.40 -3.05 5.94
N GLY A 24 -3.67 -2.71 7.21
CA GLY A 24 -2.61 -2.45 8.19
C GLY A 24 -1.95 -1.08 8.08
N SER A 25 -2.40 -0.20 7.15
CA SER A 25 -1.82 1.13 6.95
C SER A 25 -2.84 2.26 6.89
N VAL A 26 -4.11 1.93 6.61
CA VAL A 26 -5.25 2.88 6.59
C VAL A 26 -6.46 2.24 7.26
N PRO A 27 -7.37 3.02 7.87
CA PRO A 27 -8.61 2.49 8.43
C PRO A 27 -9.41 1.70 7.40
N TYR A 28 -9.81 0.48 7.78
CA TYR A 28 -10.65 -0.38 6.95
C TYR A 28 -11.61 -1.21 7.79
N HIS A 29 -12.90 -1.16 7.48
CA HIS A 29 -13.96 -1.78 8.26
C HIS A 29 -14.84 -2.69 7.39
N HIS A 30 -14.40 -3.93 7.17
CA HIS A 30 -15.06 -4.92 6.31
C HIS A 30 -16.56 -5.04 6.60
N ASP A 31 -16.91 -5.38 7.84
CA ASP A 31 -18.29 -5.63 8.24
C ASP A 31 -19.13 -4.35 8.29
N ALA A 32 -18.61 -3.29 8.92
CA ALA A 32 -19.34 -2.03 9.06
C ALA A 32 -19.63 -1.34 7.71
N TRP A 33 -18.78 -1.57 6.71
CA TRP A 33 -19.00 -1.05 5.35
C TRP A 33 -19.79 -1.99 4.45
N GLY A 34 -20.20 -3.17 4.95
CA GLY A 34 -20.97 -4.16 4.21
C GLY A 34 -20.21 -4.69 2.99
N VAL A 35 -18.92 -4.89 3.12
CA VAL A 35 -18.08 -5.51 2.07
C VAL A 35 -18.37 -7.00 2.05
N ASP A 36 -18.51 -7.57 0.87
CA ASP A 36 -18.78 -9.01 0.73
C ASP A 36 -17.48 -9.83 0.64
N VAL A 37 -16.45 -9.31 -0.03
CA VAL A 37 -15.14 -9.96 -0.13
C VAL A 37 -14.05 -8.91 -0.03
N THR A 38 -13.10 -9.12 0.87
CA THR A 38 -11.85 -8.36 0.94
C THR A 38 -10.70 -9.26 0.55
N VAL A 39 -9.81 -8.79 -0.31
CA VAL A 39 -8.54 -9.45 -0.61
C VAL A 39 -7.38 -8.61 -0.13
N SER A 40 -6.37 -9.26 0.45
CA SER A 40 -5.13 -8.61 0.86
C SER A 40 -3.93 -9.56 0.72
N GLY A 41 -2.73 -9.04 0.96
CA GLY A 41 -1.48 -9.78 0.88
C GLY A 41 -0.50 -9.40 1.97
N SER A 42 0.48 -10.26 2.19
CA SER A 42 1.43 -10.13 3.30
C SER A 42 2.49 -9.04 3.13
N GLN A 43 2.86 -8.68 1.89
CA GLN A 43 4.05 -7.90 1.57
C GLN A 43 3.86 -6.37 1.55
N LYS A 44 2.84 -5.86 2.21
CA LYS A 44 2.51 -4.42 2.27
C LYS A 44 2.42 -3.98 3.72
N GLY A 45 1.31 -3.42 4.17
CA GLY A 45 1.13 -2.97 5.54
C GLY A 45 1.35 -4.03 6.62
N LEU A 46 1.29 -5.31 6.26
CA LEU A 46 1.61 -6.42 7.16
C LEU A 46 3.11 -6.76 7.22
N MET A 47 3.99 -6.03 6.55
CA MET A 47 5.45 -6.02 6.74
C MET A 47 6.17 -7.37 6.54
N LEU A 48 5.57 -8.29 5.79
CA LEU A 48 6.13 -9.62 5.48
C LEU A 48 6.66 -9.68 4.05
N PRO A 49 7.44 -10.70 3.72
CA PRO A 49 7.66 -11.08 2.33
C PRO A 49 6.36 -11.48 1.63
N PRO A 50 6.28 -11.40 0.29
CA PRO A 50 5.15 -11.94 -0.45
C PRO A 50 5.03 -13.46 -0.25
N GLY A 51 3.78 -13.97 -0.19
CA GLY A 51 3.53 -15.41 -0.09
C GLY A 51 2.26 -15.78 0.68
N LEU A 52 1.65 -14.86 1.45
CA LEU A 52 0.32 -15.08 2.02
C LEU A 52 -0.72 -14.20 1.32
N GLY A 53 -1.85 -14.80 0.98
CA GLY A 53 -3.05 -14.12 0.53
C GLY A 53 -4.14 -14.22 1.59
N PHE A 54 -4.79 -13.11 1.89
CA PHE A 54 -5.86 -13.04 2.88
C PHE A 54 -7.18 -12.78 2.20
N ASN A 55 -8.23 -13.49 2.66
CA ASN A 55 -9.60 -13.27 2.23
C ASN A 55 -10.48 -13.12 3.46
N ALA A 56 -11.16 -11.98 3.61
CA ALA A 56 -12.30 -11.85 4.50
C ALA A 56 -13.58 -11.95 3.66
N ILE A 57 -14.54 -12.81 4.08
CA ILE A 57 -15.71 -13.11 3.29
C ILE A 57 -16.98 -13.01 4.12
N SER A 58 -18.01 -12.33 3.59
CA SER A 58 -19.34 -12.27 4.21
C SER A 58 -20.09 -13.58 4.06
N ASN A 59 -21.11 -13.79 4.90
CA ASN A 59 -22.03 -14.92 4.75
C ASN A 59 -22.72 -14.93 3.38
N LYS A 60 -23.04 -13.75 2.81
CA LYS A 60 -23.60 -13.61 1.46
C LYS A 60 -22.63 -14.14 0.40
N ALA A 61 -21.36 -13.74 0.46
CA ALA A 61 -20.33 -14.23 -0.47
C ALA A 61 -20.14 -15.74 -0.34
N LEU A 62 -20.13 -16.26 0.89
CA LEU A 62 -19.99 -17.70 1.14
C LEU A 62 -21.16 -18.50 0.55
N GLN A 63 -22.42 -18.02 0.66
CA GLN A 63 -23.57 -18.68 0.04
C GLN A 63 -23.49 -18.66 -1.49
N VAL A 64 -23.11 -17.53 -2.09
CA VAL A 64 -22.92 -17.43 -3.54
C VAL A 64 -21.82 -18.38 -4.02
N SER A 65 -20.72 -18.53 -3.27
CA SER A 65 -19.65 -19.45 -3.62
C SER A 65 -20.09 -20.92 -3.68
N LYS A 66 -21.08 -21.32 -2.87
CA LYS A 66 -21.63 -22.70 -2.87
C LYS A 66 -22.40 -23.03 -4.15
N SER A 67 -23.02 -22.04 -4.77
CA SER A 67 -23.82 -22.20 -6.00
C SER A 67 -22.98 -21.97 -7.27
N ASN A 68 -21.71 -21.63 -7.16
CA ASN A 68 -20.84 -21.42 -8.29
C ASN A 68 -20.44 -22.75 -8.95
N GLY A 69 -20.72 -22.89 -10.25
CA GLY A 69 -20.42 -24.08 -11.04
C GLY A 69 -18.98 -24.21 -11.54
N LEU A 70 -18.11 -23.25 -11.27
CA LEU A 70 -16.71 -23.30 -11.70
C LEU A 70 -15.92 -24.30 -10.84
N SER A 71 -15.18 -25.20 -11.49
CA SER A 71 -14.29 -26.13 -10.81
C SER A 71 -13.16 -25.38 -10.12
N ARG A 72 -12.94 -25.68 -8.85
CA ARG A 72 -11.87 -25.13 -8.04
C ARG A 72 -11.42 -26.17 -7.01
N SER A 73 -10.20 -26.06 -6.58
CA SER A 73 -9.60 -26.93 -5.56
C SER A 73 -8.82 -26.08 -4.55
N TYR A 74 -7.69 -25.51 -4.97
CA TYR A 74 -6.86 -24.69 -4.10
C TYR A 74 -7.57 -23.42 -3.58
N TRP A 75 -8.45 -22.80 -4.40
CA TRP A 75 -9.19 -21.58 -4.05
C TRP A 75 -10.62 -21.89 -3.59
N ASP A 76 -10.80 -22.94 -2.82
CA ASP A 76 -12.10 -23.31 -2.29
C ASP A 76 -12.25 -22.89 -0.81
N TRP A 77 -13.03 -21.84 -0.57
CA TRP A 77 -13.30 -21.36 0.79
C TRP A 77 -13.97 -22.41 1.66
N GLN A 78 -14.81 -23.31 1.10
CA GLN A 78 -15.46 -24.38 1.87
C GLN A 78 -14.39 -25.31 2.48
N ALA A 79 -13.43 -25.74 1.66
CA ALA A 79 -12.35 -26.59 2.12
C ALA A 79 -11.45 -25.88 3.13
N MET A 80 -11.16 -24.59 2.91
CA MET A 80 -10.36 -23.78 3.84
C MET A 80 -11.04 -23.66 5.21
N ILE A 81 -12.33 -23.30 5.25
CA ILE A 81 -13.10 -23.15 6.49
C ILE A 81 -13.17 -24.47 7.25
N ALA A 82 -13.52 -25.57 6.56
CA ALA A 82 -13.64 -26.89 7.19
C ALA A 82 -12.30 -27.37 7.81
N ASN A 83 -11.18 -27.10 7.18
CA ASN A 83 -9.87 -27.43 7.75
C ASN A 83 -9.48 -26.49 8.90
N ASN A 84 -9.76 -25.20 8.77
CA ASN A 84 -9.44 -24.23 9.81
C ASN A 84 -10.21 -24.49 11.13
N GLU A 85 -11.42 -25.06 11.11
CA GLU A 85 -12.16 -25.47 12.31
C GLU A 85 -11.35 -26.41 13.22
N SER A 86 -10.49 -27.24 12.64
CA SER A 86 -9.60 -28.16 13.36
C SER A 86 -8.15 -27.62 13.53
N GLY A 87 -7.90 -26.37 13.14
CA GLY A 87 -6.58 -25.73 13.21
C GLY A 87 -5.62 -26.13 12.07
N TYR A 88 -6.16 -26.71 11.00
CA TYR A 88 -5.37 -27.14 9.85
C TYR A 88 -5.67 -26.30 8.60
N PHE A 89 -4.88 -26.56 7.56
CA PHE A 89 -5.07 -26.01 6.22
C PHE A 89 -5.31 -27.16 5.23
N PRO A 90 -6.06 -26.94 4.14
CA PRO A 90 -6.30 -27.98 3.15
C PRO A 90 -5.03 -28.41 2.39
N TYR A 91 -4.01 -27.54 2.38
CA TYR A 91 -2.69 -27.78 1.78
C TYR A 91 -1.60 -27.31 2.74
N THR A 92 -0.35 -27.75 2.53
CA THR A 92 0.79 -27.36 3.35
C THR A 92 0.93 -25.84 3.41
N PRO A 93 0.79 -25.20 4.57
CA PRO A 93 0.89 -23.76 4.70
C PRO A 93 2.35 -23.29 4.71
N ALA A 94 2.57 -22.03 4.35
CA ALA A 94 3.86 -21.35 4.47
C ALA A 94 4.15 -21.01 5.94
N THR A 95 4.52 -21.99 6.75
CA THR A 95 4.64 -21.88 8.23
C THR A 95 5.57 -20.75 8.66
N ASN A 96 6.72 -20.57 7.96
CA ASN A 96 7.64 -19.47 8.29
C ASN A 96 6.99 -18.09 8.13
N LEU A 97 6.13 -17.90 7.11
CA LEU A 97 5.38 -16.66 6.93
C LEU A 97 4.28 -16.51 7.98
N LEU A 98 3.69 -17.60 8.48
CA LEU A 98 2.71 -17.54 9.56
C LEU A 98 3.36 -17.10 10.89
N TYR A 99 4.57 -17.56 11.20
CA TYR A 99 5.33 -17.04 12.35
C TYR A 99 5.67 -15.56 12.17
N GLY A 100 6.10 -15.16 10.97
CA GLY A 100 6.32 -13.74 10.67
C GLY A 100 5.03 -12.92 10.77
N LEU A 101 3.88 -13.47 10.36
CA LEU A 101 2.58 -12.81 10.52
C LEU A 101 2.23 -12.60 11.99
N GLN A 102 2.49 -13.58 12.84
CA GLN A 102 2.28 -13.44 14.28
C GLN A 102 3.08 -12.27 14.85
N GLU A 103 4.36 -12.16 14.50
CA GLU A 103 5.21 -11.04 14.91
C GLU A 103 4.69 -9.70 14.37
N SER A 104 4.38 -9.63 13.10
CA SER A 104 3.81 -8.42 12.48
C SER A 104 2.54 -7.95 13.18
N LEU A 105 1.62 -8.86 13.50
CA LEU A 105 0.40 -8.52 14.21
C LEU A 105 0.66 -8.07 15.65
N THR A 106 1.69 -8.64 16.31
CA THR A 106 2.15 -8.18 17.63
C THR A 106 2.65 -6.74 17.55
N MET A 107 3.56 -6.43 16.61
CA MET A 107 4.08 -5.07 16.40
C MET A 107 2.96 -4.06 16.16
N LEU A 108 2.03 -4.36 15.23
CA LEU A 108 0.89 -3.49 14.95
C LEU A 108 -0.03 -3.29 16.16
N SER A 109 -0.22 -4.32 16.98
CA SER A 109 -1.03 -4.26 18.19
C SER A 109 -0.36 -3.45 19.30
N GLU A 110 0.96 -3.57 19.45
CA GLU A 110 1.76 -2.83 20.44
C GLU A 110 1.81 -1.34 20.10
N GLU A 111 1.99 -0.98 18.84
CA GLU A 111 1.91 0.42 18.39
C GLU A 111 0.47 0.96 18.50
N GLY A 112 -0.51 0.14 18.22
CA GLY A 112 -1.92 0.50 18.12
C GLY A 112 -2.31 1.04 16.76
N LEU A 113 -3.37 0.50 16.14
CA LEU A 113 -3.73 0.78 14.74
C LEU A 113 -3.94 2.27 14.45
N ASP A 114 -4.53 3.04 15.37
CA ASP A 114 -4.73 4.48 15.17
C ASP A 114 -3.38 5.23 15.02
N LYS A 115 -2.37 4.84 15.79
CA LYS A 115 -1.02 5.40 15.68
C LYS A 115 -0.34 4.93 14.40
N VAL A 116 -0.51 3.66 14.01
CA VAL A 116 -0.02 3.14 12.73
C VAL A 116 -0.59 3.96 11.57
N PHE A 117 -1.88 4.26 11.56
CA PHE A 117 -2.52 5.06 10.52
C PHE A 117 -2.00 6.50 10.52
N SER A 118 -1.93 7.15 11.69
CA SER A 118 -1.38 8.51 11.83
C SER A 118 0.08 8.59 11.36
N ARG A 119 0.90 7.58 11.67
CA ARG A 119 2.29 7.49 11.20
C ARG A 119 2.35 7.42 9.67
N HIS A 120 1.52 6.59 9.03
CA HIS A 120 1.47 6.50 7.58
C HIS A 120 1.04 7.82 6.92
N ASP A 121 0.02 8.49 7.46
CA ASP A 121 -0.44 9.80 6.97
C ASP A 121 0.68 10.84 7.07
N ARG A 122 1.40 10.85 8.18
CA ARG A 122 2.51 11.76 8.44
C ARG A 122 3.68 11.51 7.47
N MET A 123 4.06 10.25 7.22
CA MET A 123 5.11 9.91 6.24
C MET A 123 4.69 10.26 4.81
N ALA A 124 3.43 10.02 4.47
CA ALA A 124 2.87 10.39 3.17
C ALA A 124 2.91 11.90 2.93
N GLU A 125 2.49 12.68 3.92
CA GLU A 125 2.50 14.16 3.82
C GLU A 125 3.94 14.71 3.69
N ALA A 126 4.88 14.18 4.47
CA ALA A 126 6.29 14.56 4.35
C ALA A 126 6.82 14.29 2.92
N THR A 127 6.47 13.14 2.34
CA THR A 127 6.83 12.77 0.97
C THR A 127 6.25 13.74 -0.05
N ARG A 128 4.97 14.08 0.05
CA ARG A 128 4.32 15.03 -0.86
C ARG A 128 4.93 16.43 -0.78
N ARG A 129 5.27 16.88 0.42
CA ARG A 129 5.97 18.17 0.62
C ARG A 129 7.33 18.19 -0.04
N ALA A 130 8.09 17.10 0.03
CA ALA A 130 9.35 17.00 -0.68
C ALA A 130 9.12 17.09 -2.19
N VAL A 131 8.17 16.33 -2.75
CA VAL A 131 7.84 16.34 -4.19
C VAL A 131 7.45 17.75 -4.66
N GLN A 132 6.58 18.43 -3.93
CA GLN A 132 6.14 19.79 -4.24
C GLN A 132 7.31 20.80 -4.17
N ALA A 133 8.21 20.67 -3.18
CA ALA A 133 9.36 21.52 -3.04
C ALA A 133 10.42 21.29 -4.14
N TRP A 134 10.48 20.09 -4.73
CA TRP A 134 11.26 19.85 -5.96
C TRP A 134 10.64 20.52 -7.20
N GLY A 135 9.44 21.08 -7.09
CA GLY A 135 8.68 21.62 -8.22
C GLY A 135 8.10 20.55 -9.12
N LEU A 136 7.95 19.32 -8.61
CA LEU A 136 7.36 18.20 -9.30
C LEU A 136 5.89 18.01 -8.88
N GLU A 137 5.11 17.34 -9.71
CA GLU A 137 3.69 17.11 -9.46
C GLU A 137 3.43 15.71 -8.88
N VAL A 138 2.49 15.63 -7.94
CA VAL A 138 1.94 14.37 -7.48
C VAL A 138 0.90 13.89 -8.49
N LEU A 139 0.93 12.60 -8.85
CA LEU A 139 0.02 12.00 -9.84
C LEU A 139 -1.47 12.18 -9.49
N CYS A 140 -1.83 12.07 -8.22
CA CYS A 140 -3.19 12.24 -7.75
C CYS A 140 -3.54 13.74 -7.69
N ASN A 141 -4.58 14.15 -8.40
CA ASN A 141 -4.96 15.56 -8.52
C ASN A 141 -5.87 16.05 -7.40
N ASN A 142 -6.57 15.12 -6.71
CA ASN A 142 -7.47 15.47 -5.61
C ASN A 142 -6.81 15.14 -4.27
N PRO A 143 -6.51 16.15 -3.42
CA PRO A 143 -5.92 15.92 -2.10
C PRO A 143 -6.73 14.98 -1.19
N ASP A 144 -8.06 14.97 -1.32
CA ASP A 144 -8.94 14.10 -0.53
C ASP A 144 -8.80 12.61 -0.92
N GLU A 145 -8.12 12.32 -2.03
CA GLU A 145 -7.89 10.97 -2.56
C GLU A 145 -6.42 10.54 -2.45
N TYR A 146 -5.58 11.32 -1.77
CA TYR A 146 -4.18 10.98 -1.59
C TYR A 146 -4.02 9.66 -0.82
N SER A 147 -3.14 8.81 -1.33
CA SER A 147 -2.79 7.57 -0.64
C SER A 147 -1.84 7.85 0.53
N SER A 148 -2.12 7.22 1.68
CA SER A 148 -1.22 7.26 2.84
C SER A 148 -0.04 6.29 2.72
N VAL A 149 0.03 5.48 1.65
CA VAL A 149 1.04 4.42 1.52
C VAL A 149 1.92 4.54 0.29
N LEU A 150 1.55 5.38 -0.68
CA LEU A 150 2.25 5.50 -1.97
C LEU A 150 2.09 6.90 -2.55
N THR A 151 3.18 7.50 -3.00
CA THR A 151 3.17 8.75 -3.77
C THR A 151 3.71 8.51 -5.17
N GLY A 152 2.88 8.74 -6.19
CA GLY A 152 3.31 8.78 -7.59
C GLY A 152 3.85 10.17 -7.92
N VAL A 153 5.04 10.24 -8.49
CA VAL A 153 5.73 11.49 -8.85
C VAL A 153 5.77 11.61 -10.38
N MET A 154 5.17 12.66 -10.91
CA MET A 154 5.17 12.96 -12.34
C MET A 154 6.53 13.51 -12.78
N MET A 155 7.06 12.98 -13.88
CA MET A 155 8.24 13.57 -14.49
C MET A 155 7.87 14.70 -15.44
N PRO A 156 8.73 15.72 -15.57
CA PRO A 156 8.58 16.76 -16.60
C PRO A 156 8.56 16.17 -18.01
N ASP A 157 7.95 16.88 -18.95
CA ASP A 157 7.90 16.46 -20.35
C ASP A 157 9.31 16.22 -20.90
N GLY A 158 9.47 15.12 -21.60
CA GLY A 158 10.76 14.70 -22.18
C GLY A 158 11.68 13.94 -21.23
N VAL A 159 11.33 13.77 -19.96
CA VAL A 159 12.08 12.97 -18.99
C VAL A 159 11.48 11.60 -18.83
N ASP A 160 12.26 10.54 -19.05
CA ASP A 160 11.85 9.16 -18.79
C ASP A 160 12.08 8.81 -17.29
N ALA A 161 10.98 8.53 -16.58
CA ALA A 161 11.02 8.15 -15.17
C ALA A 161 11.77 6.82 -14.93
N ASP A 162 11.78 5.90 -15.89
CA ASP A 162 12.47 4.62 -15.74
C ASP A 162 14.00 4.80 -15.83
N GLU A 163 14.49 5.75 -16.64
CA GLU A 163 15.92 6.15 -16.65
C GLU A 163 16.32 6.83 -15.33
N VAL A 164 15.48 7.70 -14.77
CA VAL A 164 15.73 8.31 -13.45
C VAL A 164 15.83 7.23 -12.37
N ARG A 165 14.90 6.26 -12.37
CA ARG A 165 14.92 5.14 -11.44
C ARG A 165 16.18 4.28 -11.59
N LYS A 166 16.63 4.08 -12.83
CA LYS A 166 17.88 3.35 -13.12
C LYS A 166 19.10 4.07 -12.54
N VAL A 167 19.20 5.39 -12.73
CA VAL A 167 20.29 6.20 -12.14
C VAL A 167 20.30 6.08 -10.62
N ILE A 168 19.13 6.11 -9.96
CA ILE A 168 19.00 5.96 -8.51
C ILE A 168 19.44 4.56 -8.06
N LEU A 169 19.01 3.52 -8.76
CA LEU A 169 19.39 2.14 -8.45
C LEU A 169 20.90 1.92 -8.59
N ASP A 170 21.47 2.35 -9.71
CA ASP A 170 22.87 2.12 -10.02
C ASP A 170 23.84 2.87 -9.07
N ASN A 171 23.45 4.04 -8.54
CA ASN A 171 24.30 4.84 -7.68
C ASN A 171 24.08 4.64 -6.18
N PHE A 172 22.87 4.28 -5.77
CA PHE A 172 22.49 4.23 -4.34
C PHE A 172 21.91 2.87 -3.91
N ASP A 173 21.86 1.88 -4.79
CA ASP A 173 21.21 0.57 -4.54
C ASP A 173 19.78 0.73 -4.01
N MET A 174 19.10 1.80 -4.44
CA MET A 174 17.74 2.13 -3.99
C MET A 174 16.75 1.93 -5.13
N SER A 175 15.76 1.06 -4.90
CA SER A 175 14.71 0.76 -5.87
C SER A 175 13.46 1.59 -5.63
N LEU A 176 12.97 2.26 -6.68
CA LEU A 176 11.67 2.96 -6.71
C LEU A 176 10.67 2.21 -7.58
N GLY A 177 9.38 2.37 -7.29
CA GLY A 177 8.33 1.78 -8.10
C GLY A 177 8.24 2.40 -9.51
N THR A 178 8.00 1.58 -10.54
CA THR A 178 7.75 2.07 -11.91
C THR A 178 6.30 2.51 -12.09
N GLY A 179 6.01 3.36 -13.07
CA GLY A 179 4.66 3.61 -13.57
C GLY A 179 4.06 2.35 -14.22
N LEU A 180 2.74 2.18 -14.10
CA LEU A 180 2.03 1.05 -14.67
C LEU A 180 1.14 1.48 -15.85
N GLY A 181 0.96 0.61 -16.83
CA GLY A 181 0.10 0.87 -17.97
C GLY A 181 0.46 2.16 -18.71
N LYS A 182 -0.48 3.08 -18.80
CA LYS A 182 -0.30 4.38 -19.49
C LYS A 182 0.71 5.33 -18.78
N MET A 183 1.07 5.02 -17.53
CA MET A 183 1.98 5.85 -16.74
C MET A 183 3.44 5.33 -16.78
N LYS A 184 3.72 4.24 -17.50
CA LYS A 184 5.07 3.71 -17.67
C LYS A 184 5.97 4.77 -18.33
N GLY A 185 7.16 4.98 -17.77
CA GLY A 185 8.12 6.00 -18.20
C GLY A 185 7.71 7.45 -17.85
N ARG A 186 6.48 7.69 -17.36
CA ARG A 186 5.99 9.04 -17.04
C ARG A 186 6.08 9.37 -15.56
N ILE A 187 6.04 8.34 -14.70
CA ILE A 187 6.12 8.49 -13.25
C ILE A 187 7.09 7.48 -12.66
N PHE A 188 7.64 7.81 -11.50
CA PHE A 188 8.09 6.84 -10.53
C PHE A 188 7.22 6.91 -9.26
N ARG A 189 7.34 5.89 -8.41
CA ARG A 189 6.54 5.81 -7.19
C ARG A 189 7.42 5.65 -5.97
N ILE A 190 7.12 6.43 -4.93
CA ILE A 190 7.74 6.35 -3.62
C ILE A 190 6.77 5.62 -2.70
N GLY A 191 7.14 4.43 -2.21
CA GLY A 191 6.39 3.71 -1.18
C GLY A 191 6.79 4.21 0.21
N HIS A 192 5.80 4.44 1.07
CA HIS A 192 6.01 4.85 2.45
C HIS A 192 5.03 4.11 3.36
N LEU A 193 5.17 2.78 3.40
CA LEU A 193 4.30 1.87 4.16
C LEU A 193 5.11 0.83 4.94
N GLY A 194 4.43 0.17 5.87
CA GLY A 194 5.03 -0.82 6.75
C GLY A 194 5.72 -0.16 7.94
N GLU A 195 6.82 -0.71 8.38
CA GLU A 195 7.62 -0.16 9.47
C GLU A 195 8.56 0.94 8.97
N ILE A 196 7.99 1.98 8.40
CA ILE A 196 8.74 3.15 7.97
C ILE A 196 8.78 4.18 9.11
N ASN A 197 9.96 4.78 9.31
CA ASN A 197 10.19 5.86 10.24
C ASN A 197 10.82 7.08 9.55
N GLU A 198 11.00 8.16 10.29
CA GLU A 198 11.52 9.43 9.77
C GLU A 198 12.88 9.27 9.10
N LEU A 199 13.81 8.54 9.73
CA LEU A 199 15.17 8.41 9.19
C LEU A 199 15.20 7.58 7.91
N THR A 200 14.41 6.50 7.84
CA THR A 200 14.27 5.68 6.64
C THR A 200 13.65 6.49 5.50
N LEU A 201 12.60 7.27 5.79
CA LEU A 201 11.96 8.13 4.80
C LEU A 201 12.91 9.23 4.30
N ILE A 202 13.57 9.94 5.20
CA ILE A 202 14.51 11.01 4.83
C ILE A 202 15.68 10.46 4.00
N GLY A 203 16.22 9.28 4.35
CA GLY A 203 17.21 8.58 3.55
C GLY A 203 16.73 8.29 2.12
N ALA A 204 15.50 7.78 1.98
CA ALA A 204 14.89 7.52 0.67
C ALA A 204 14.68 8.82 -0.14
N LEU A 205 14.14 9.88 0.50
CA LEU A 205 13.94 11.18 -0.15
C LEU A 205 15.29 11.84 -0.56
N ALA A 206 16.33 11.70 0.26
CA ALA A 206 17.68 12.16 -0.08
C ALA A 206 18.22 11.42 -1.31
N GLY A 207 18.06 10.11 -1.39
CA GLY A 207 18.42 9.32 -2.56
C GLY A 207 17.67 9.76 -3.82
N VAL A 208 16.38 10.10 -3.70
CA VAL A 208 15.59 10.67 -4.81
C VAL A 208 16.16 12.02 -5.25
N GLU A 209 16.37 12.98 -4.34
CA GLU A 209 16.86 14.33 -4.68
C GLU A 209 18.25 14.28 -5.32
N MET A 210 19.13 13.41 -4.83
CA MET A 210 20.44 13.16 -5.46
C MET A 210 20.28 12.54 -6.85
N GLY A 211 19.39 11.58 -7.00
CA GLY A 211 19.11 10.92 -8.28
C GLY A 211 18.52 11.85 -9.32
N LEU A 212 17.60 12.74 -8.95
CA LEU A 212 17.09 13.79 -9.83
C LEU A 212 18.22 14.69 -10.35
N SER A 213 19.17 15.04 -9.47
CA SER A 213 20.35 15.85 -9.83
C SER A 213 21.28 15.10 -10.79
N LEU A 214 21.59 13.82 -10.53
CA LEU A 214 22.45 12.99 -11.37
C LEU A 214 21.83 12.68 -12.74
N ALA A 215 20.51 12.51 -12.78
CA ALA A 215 19.76 12.31 -14.02
C ALA A 215 19.47 13.63 -14.78
N HIS A 216 19.99 14.77 -14.30
CA HIS A 216 19.76 16.09 -14.88
C HIS A 216 18.29 16.47 -15.04
N VAL A 217 17.41 15.95 -14.18
CA VAL A 217 16.00 16.31 -14.17
C VAL A 217 15.85 17.77 -13.74
N PRO A 218 15.12 18.63 -14.46
CA PRO A 218 14.78 19.97 -14.00
C PRO A 218 13.98 19.90 -12.68
N HIS A 219 14.57 20.37 -11.58
CA HIS A 219 13.92 20.39 -10.27
C HIS A 219 14.54 21.47 -9.37
N GLN A 220 13.82 21.87 -8.33
CA GLN A 220 14.34 22.72 -7.25
C GLN A 220 14.99 21.83 -6.18
N LYS A 221 16.03 22.34 -5.52
CA LYS A 221 16.66 21.65 -4.38
C LYS A 221 15.92 21.98 -3.09
N GLY A 222 16.04 21.09 -2.09
CA GLY A 222 15.54 21.36 -0.75
C GLY A 222 14.26 20.63 -0.39
N GLY A 223 13.78 19.69 -1.19
CA GLY A 223 12.63 18.86 -0.84
C GLY A 223 12.86 18.03 0.42
N VAL A 224 14.07 17.49 0.59
CA VAL A 224 14.46 16.79 1.82
C VAL A 224 14.34 17.70 3.05
N ALA A 225 14.81 18.96 2.95
CA ALA A 225 14.70 19.93 4.04
C ALA A 225 13.23 20.26 4.39
N GLN A 226 12.35 20.34 3.41
CA GLN A 226 10.92 20.54 3.64
C GLN A 226 10.28 19.36 4.35
N ALA A 227 10.62 18.13 3.96
CA ALA A 227 10.16 16.92 4.66
C ALA A 227 10.65 16.90 6.11
N MET A 228 11.94 17.18 6.35
CA MET A 228 12.52 17.26 7.69
C MET A 228 11.83 18.32 8.57
N SER A 229 11.58 19.50 8.03
CA SER A 229 10.89 20.58 8.74
C SER A 229 9.49 20.15 9.18
N TYR A 230 8.73 19.51 8.29
CA TYR A 230 7.40 18.99 8.61
C TYR A 230 7.46 17.88 9.66
N LEU A 231 8.33 16.90 9.49
CA LEU A 231 8.48 15.78 10.43
C LEU A 231 8.88 16.26 11.83
N THR A 232 9.79 17.25 11.91
CA THR A 232 10.20 17.84 13.19
C THR A 232 9.05 18.60 13.87
N ALA A 233 8.26 19.34 13.09
CA ALA A 233 7.14 20.11 13.63
C ALA A 233 5.95 19.22 14.07
N THR A 234 5.90 17.97 13.64
CA THR A 234 4.81 17.02 13.90
C THR A 234 5.25 15.82 14.74
N VAL A 235 6.37 15.90 15.45
CA VAL A 235 6.75 14.90 16.45
C VAL A 235 5.74 14.97 17.59
N GLU A 236 4.98 13.89 17.78
CA GLU A 236 4.16 13.71 18.97
C GLU A 236 5.07 13.35 20.14
N GLY A 237 4.96 14.11 21.24
CA GLY A 237 5.73 13.92 22.48
C GLY A 237 5.28 12.70 23.29
#